data_d690ed07ac21bb856d9a70ccc8432651
#
_entry.id   d690ed07ac21bb856d9a70ccc8432651
#
_cell.length_a   1.000
_cell.length_b   1.000
_cell.length_c   1.000
_cell.angle_alpha   90.00
_cell.angle_beta   90.00
_cell.angle_gamma   90.00
#
_symmetry.space_group_name_H-M   'P 1'
#
loop_
_entity.id
_entity.type
_entity.pdbx_description
1 polymer ?
#
loop_
_entity_poly.entity_id
_entity_poly.type
_entity_poly.pdbx_seq_one_letter_code
_entity_poly.pdbx_strand_id
1 'polypeptide(L)'
;PQLVGLESYPQVHHLTSVVQGELREKQSWIDLLEACWPGGSITGTPKLRACQRLSELEPTSRGPYCGCLLRVNWHGELDSSIIIRSLIRQADTLRAHAGCGIVAESESQAEAEELSWKLLPIMKAMQ
;
A
#
# COMPACT_ATOMS: atom_id res chain seq x y z
N PRO A 1 -12.75 -1.29 -18.26
CA PRO A 1 -12.55 -1.47 -16.80
C PRO A 1 -13.00 -2.86 -16.38
N GLN A 2 -12.26 -3.48 -15.45
CA GLN A 2 -12.62 -4.75 -14.82
C GLN A 2 -13.09 -4.45 -13.40
N LEU A 3 -14.20 -5.04 -13.01
CA LEU A 3 -14.74 -4.90 -11.66
C LEU A 3 -14.72 -6.26 -10.96
N VAL A 4 -14.05 -6.32 -9.81
CA VAL A 4 -13.99 -7.49 -8.93
C VAL A 4 -13.56 -8.77 -9.65
N GLY A 5 -12.42 -8.73 -10.32
CA GLY A 5 -11.76 -9.92 -10.87
C GLY A 5 -11.07 -10.71 -9.76
N LEU A 6 -11.28 -12.03 -9.71
CA LEU A 6 -10.54 -12.89 -8.80
C LEU A 6 -9.22 -13.33 -9.43
N GLU A 7 -8.12 -12.97 -8.79
CA GLU A 7 -6.78 -13.47 -9.10
C GLU A 7 -6.33 -14.44 -8.01
N SER A 8 -6.00 -15.67 -8.42
CA SER A 8 -5.62 -16.72 -7.49
C SER A 8 -4.16 -17.09 -7.63
N TYR A 9 -3.44 -17.04 -6.53
CA TYR A 9 -2.06 -17.47 -6.38
C TYR A 9 -1.98 -18.61 -5.35
N PRO A 10 -0.92 -19.41 -5.31
CA PRO A 10 -0.83 -20.56 -4.40
C PRO A 10 -1.03 -20.23 -2.92
N GLN A 11 -0.75 -19.00 -2.51
CA GLN A 11 -0.75 -18.58 -1.11
C GLN A 11 -1.81 -17.51 -0.78
N VAL A 12 -2.45 -16.91 -1.79
CA VAL A 12 -3.36 -15.78 -1.59
C VAL A 12 -4.30 -15.60 -2.78
N HIS A 13 -5.51 -15.15 -2.49
CA HIS A 13 -6.48 -14.70 -3.49
C HIS A 13 -6.62 -13.18 -3.41
N HIS A 14 -6.65 -12.52 -4.56
CA HIS A 14 -6.88 -11.08 -4.66
C HIS A 14 -8.16 -10.82 -5.45
N LEU A 15 -8.96 -9.89 -4.93
CA LEU A 15 -10.04 -9.27 -5.70
C LEU A 15 -9.49 -7.97 -6.29
N THR A 16 -9.43 -7.91 -7.62
CA THR A 16 -8.85 -6.77 -8.34
C THR A 16 -9.91 -6.02 -9.13
N SER A 17 -9.76 -4.72 -9.21
CA SER A 17 -10.58 -3.86 -10.07
C SER A 17 -9.68 -2.92 -10.85
N VAL A 18 -9.96 -2.76 -12.13
CA VAL A 18 -9.24 -1.83 -13.00
C VAL A 18 -10.12 -0.61 -13.26
N VAL A 19 -9.65 0.56 -12.85
CA VAL A 19 -10.28 1.85 -13.08
C VAL A 19 -9.47 2.59 -14.13
N GLN A 20 -10.14 3.12 -15.15
CA GLN A 20 -9.53 3.92 -16.22
C GLN A 20 -10.16 5.29 -16.27
N GLY A 21 -9.38 6.29 -16.63
CA GLY A 21 -9.83 7.67 -16.81
C GLY A 21 -8.85 8.47 -17.66
N GLU A 22 -9.29 9.63 -18.10
CA GLU A 22 -8.47 10.61 -18.80
C GLU A 22 -8.16 11.77 -17.86
N LEU A 23 -6.90 12.23 -17.89
CA LEU A 23 -6.52 13.43 -17.16
C LEU A 23 -7.21 14.64 -17.79
N ARG A 24 -7.72 15.53 -16.95
CA ARG A 24 -8.28 16.80 -17.40
C ARG A 24 -7.19 17.65 -18.03
N GLU A 25 -7.57 18.50 -18.95
CA GLU A 25 -6.66 19.50 -19.51
C GLU A 25 -5.93 20.27 -18.42
N LYS A 26 -4.64 20.54 -18.66
CA LYS A 26 -3.73 21.24 -17.75
C LYS A 26 -3.37 20.50 -16.45
N GLN A 27 -3.80 19.25 -16.27
CA GLN A 27 -3.35 18.41 -15.18
C GLN A 27 -2.16 17.56 -15.62
N SER A 28 -1.22 17.34 -14.73
CA SER A 28 -0.03 16.52 -14.92
C SER A 28 -0.13 15.21 -14.14
N TRP A 29 0.79 14.30 -14.37
CA TRP A 29 0.91 13.09 -13.54
C TRP A 29 1.25 13.40 -12.08
N ILE A 30 1.87 14.56 -11.80
CA ILE A 30 2.15 15.01 -10.43
C ILE A 30 0.83 15.33 -9.71
N ASP A 31 -0.07 16.09 -10.37
CA ASP A 31 -1.39 16.40 -9.82
C ASP A 31 -2.21 15.13 -9.57
N LEU A 32 -2.08 14.13 -10.47
CA LEU A 32 -2.70 12.82 -10.29
C LEU A 32 -2.16 12.10 -9.05
N LEU A 33 -0.85 12.11 -8.86
CA LEU A 33 -0.24 11.50 -7.67
C LEU A 33 -0.66 12.20 -6.39
N GLU A 34 -0.66 13.52 -6.34
CA GLU A 34 -1.11 14.29 -5.18
C GLU A 34 -2.57 13.98 -4.82
N ALA A 35 -3.43 13.83 -5.82
CA ALA A 35 -4.83 13.47 -5.62
C ALA A 35 -5.01 12.02 -5.14
N CYS A 36 -4.26 11.07 -5.71
CA CYS A 36 -4.41 9.64 -5.43
C CYS A 36 -3.63 9.17 -4.21
N TRP A 37 -2.54 9.85 -3.85
CA TRP A 37 -1.63 9.40 -2.81
C TRP A 37 -1.74 10.20 -1.50
N PRO A 38 -1.61 9.56 -0.33
CA PRO A 38 -1.64 8.12 -0.11
C PRO A 38 -3.02 7.51 -0.41
N GLY A 39 -3.03 6.26 -0.85
CA GLY A 39 -4.27 5.54 -1.17
C GLY A 39 -5.16 5.31 0.04
N GLY A 40 -6.47 5.45 -0.12
CA GLY A 40 -7.44 5.27 0.97
C GLY A 40 -7.45 3.86 1.56
N SER A 41 -7.17 2.83 0.76
CA SER A 41 -7.02 1.44 1.25
C SER A 41 -5.79 1.23 2.14
N ILE A 42 -4.84 2.17 2.14
CA ILE A 42 -3.57 2.09 2.87
C ILE A 42 -3.61 2.93 4.15
N THR A 43 -4.27 4.08 4.09
CA THR A 43 -4.31 5.03 5.22
C THR A 43 -5.69 5.17 5.83
N GLY A 44 -6.74 4.99 5.03
CA GLY A 44 -8.12 5.17 5.45
C GLY A 44 -8.79 6.40 4.84
N THR A 45 -10.08 6.53 5.11
CA THR A 45 -10.94 7.58 4.59
C THR A 45 -11.76 8.19 5.74
N PRO A 46 -11.90 9.52 5.85
CA PRO A 46 -11.33 10.59 5.00
C PRO A 46 -9.80 10.73 5.13
N LYS A 47 -9.11 10.92 4.00
CA LYS A 47 -7.64 10.85 3.87
C LYS A 47 -6.89 11.65 4.96
N LEU A 48 -7.15 12.96 5.06
CA LEU A 48 -6.43 13.82 5.99
C LEU A 48 -6.62 13.40 7.44
N ARG A 49 -7.85 13.04 7.81
CA ARG A 49 -8.15 12.61 9.18
C ARG A 49 -7.49 11.28 9.52
N ALA A 50 -7.51 10.34 8.58
CA ALA A 50 -6.85 9.06 8.74
C ALA A 50 -5.33 9.25 8.93
N CYS A 51 -4.68 10.04 8.08
CA CYS A 51 -3.25 10.34 8.20
C CYS A 51 -2.90 10.99 9.54
N GLN A 52 -3.71 11.95 10.02
CA GLN A 52 -3.52 12.56 11.33
C GLN A 52 -3.58 11.52 12.45
N ARG A 53 -4.60 10.66 12.43
CA ARG A 53 -4.76 9.62 13.45
C ARG A 53 -3.63 8.60 13.42
N LEU A 54 -3.19 8.18 12.25
CA LEU A 54 -2.06 7.26 12.12
C LEU A 54 -0.78 7.88 12.68
N SER A 55 -0.52 9.17 12.46
CA SER A 55 0.65 9.84 13.01
C SER A 55 0.63 9.98 14.55
N GLU A 56 -0.56 9.98 15.14
CA GLU A 56 -0.75 10.00 16.60
C GLU A 56 -0.62 8.60 17.24
N LEU A 57 -1.04 7.56 16.52
CA LEU A 57 -1.17 6.20 17.06
C LEU A 57 0.04 5.30 16.76
N GLU A 58 0.71 5.48 15.64
CA GLU A 58 1.83 4.64 15.25
C GLU A 58 3.11 5.07 16.00
N PRO A 59 3.75 4.15 16.74
CA PRO A 59 4.92 4.49 17.56
C PRO A 59 6.18 4.74 16.74
N THR A 60 6.20 4.31 15.47
CA THR A 60 7.35 4.43 14.58
C THR A 60 6.93 4.93 13.20
N SER A 61 7.80 5.71 12.57
CA SER A 61 7.59 6.15 11.18
C SER A 61 7.54 4.96 10.23
N ARG A 62 6.61 4.99 9.29
CA ARG A 62 6.51 4.01 8.20
C ARG A 62 7.70 4.05 7.25
N GLY A 63 8.38 5.20 7.13
CA GLY A 63 9.44 5.40 6.14
C GLY A 63 8.92 5.16 4.73
N PRO A 64 9.59 4.34 3.90
CA PRO A 64 9.11 3.98 2.57
C PRO A 64 7.86 3.09 2.55
N TYR A 65 7.55 2.38 3.65
CA TYR A 65 6.38 1.51 3.74
C TYR A 65 5.08 2.28 3.51
N CYS A 66 4.20 1.75 2.69
CA CYS A 66 2.98 2.41 2.21
C CYS A 66 3.21 3.63 1.32
N GLY A 67 4.46 3.92 0.97
CA GLY A 67 4.82 4.91 -0.03
C GLY A 67 4.62 4.38 -1.45
N CYS A 68 5.16 5.09 -2.41
CA CYS A 68 5.04 4.81 -3.83
C CYS A 68 6.41 4.65 -4.46
N LEU A 69 6.62 3.55 -5.17
CA LEU A 69 7.75 3.42 -6.09
C LEU A 69 7.29 3.90 -7.48
N LEU A 70 8.01 4.84 -8.05
CA LEU A 70 7.69 5.44 -9.34
C LEU A 70 8.79 5.15 -10.36
N ARG A 71 8.36 4.85 -11.57
CA ARG A 71 9.21 4.85 -12.75
C ARG A 71 8.59 5.78 -13.79
N VAL A 72 9.35 6.78 -14.22
CA VAL A 72 8.94 7.71 -15.29
C VAL A 72 9.97 7.60 -16.40
N ASN A 73 9.53 7.39 -17.63
CA ASN A 73 10.41 7.38 -18.78
C ASN A 73 10.46 8.77 -19.45
N TRP A 74 11.36 8.91 -20.44
CA TRP A 74 11.54 10.18 -21.16
C TRP A 74 10.36 10.59 -22.04
N HIS A 75 9.40 9.68 -22.30
CA HIS A 75 8.17 9.95 -23.04
C HIS A 75 7.02 10.37 -22.12
N GLY A 76 7.25 10.43 -20.80
CA GLY A 76 6.22 10.81 -19.83
C GLY A 76 5.32 9.67 -19.38
N GLU A 77 5.60 8.42 -19.81
CA GLU A 77 4.89 7.26 -19.30
C GLU A 77 5.32 6.97 -17.86
N LEU A 78 4.36 6.70 -17.00
CA LEU A 78 4.56 6.49 -15.58
C LEU A 78 3.99 5.13 -15.16
N ASP A 79 4.84 4.36 -14.48
CA ASP A 79 4.44 3.18 -13.73
C ASP A 79 4.61 3.45 -12.23
N SER A 80 3.70 2.94 -11.43
CA SER A 80 3.80 3.08 -9.98
C SER A 80 3.33 1.83 -9.25
N SER A 81 3.92 1.58 -8.09
CA SER A 81 3.47 0.53 -7.19
C SER A 81 3.53 0.99 -5.73
N ILE A 82 2.63 0.45 -4.92
CA ILE A 82 2.65 0.66 -3.47
C ILE A 82 3.79 -0.14 -2.87
N ILE A 83 4.55 0.46 -1.96
CA ILE A 83 5.62 -0.23 -1.22
C ILE A 83 5.02 -0.96 -0.03
N ILE A 84 4.50 -2.15 -0.30
CA ILE A 84 4.02 -3.11 0.71
C ILE A 84 4.71 -4.46 0.50
N ARG A 85 4.67 -5.34 1.50
CA ARG A 85 5.33 -6.65 1.44
C ARG A 85 6.80 -6.57 1.00
N SER A 86 7.47 -5.52 1.42
CA SER A 86 8.82 -5.17 1.01
C SER A 86 9.77 -5.22 2.19
N LEU A 87 11.02 -5.57 1.91
CA LEU A 87 12.11 -5.55 2.87
C LEU A 87 12.98 -4.33 2.56
N ILE A 88 13.23 -3.52 3.58
CA ILE A 88 14.05 -2.32 3.48
C ILE A 88 15.36 -2.56 4.19
N ARG A 89 16.47 -2.45 3.46
CA ARG A 89 17.82 -2.49 4.04
C ARG A 89 18.35 -1.08 4.24
N GLN A 90 18.79 -0.79 5.47
CA GLN A 90 19.49 0.44 5.78
C GLN A 90 20.74 0.09 6.61
N ALA A 91 21.91 0.27 6.02
CA ALA A 91 23.17 -0.23 6.56
C ALA A 91 23.08 -1.74 6.87
N ASP A 92 23.25 -2.13 8.12
CA ASP A 92 23.20 -3.51 8.60
C ASP A 92 21.83 -3.92 9.17
N THR A 93 20.84 -3.05 9.05
CA THR A 93 19.49 -3.33 9.54
C THR A 93 18.55 -3.65 8.40
N LEU A 94 17.78 -4.73 8.56
CA LEU A 94 16.64 -5.09 7.71
C LEU A 94 15.35 -4.77 8.44
N ARG A 95 14.44 -4.09 7.75
CA ARG A 95 13.11 -3.75 8.30
C ARG A 95 12.03 -4.25 7.38
N ALA A 96 11.05 -4.95 7.94
CA ALA A 96 9.81 -5.31 7.28
C ALA A 96 8.65 -4.70 8.06
N HIS A 97 7.69 -4.16 7.34
CA HIS A 97 6.46 -3.63 7.89
C HIS A 97 5.28 -4.40 7.34
N ALA A 98 4.29 -4.67 8.17
CA ALA A 98 2.99 -5.16 7.78
C ALA A 98 1.90 -4.40 8.53
N GLY A 99 0.69 -4.40 7.98
CA GLY A 99 -0.48 -3.76 8.56
C GLY A 99 -1.77 -4.37 8.00
N CYS A 100 -2.85 -4.17 8.71
CA CYS A 100 -4.19 -4.59 8.33
C CYS A 100 -5.11 -3.39 8.20
N GLY A 101 -6.18 -3.52 7.43
CA GLY A 101 -7.22 -2.51 7.30
C GLY A 101 -8.21 -2.67 8.45
N ILE A 102 -8.17 -1.77 9.42
CA ILE A 102 -9.05 -1.82 10.59
C ILE A 102 -10.36 -1.12 10.28
N VAL A 103 -11.45 -1.83 10.47
CA VAL A 103 -12.84 -1.35 10.33
C VAL A 103 -13.64 -1.61 11.61
N ALA A 104 -14.87 -1.14 11.67
CA ALA A 104 -15.70 -1.27 12.88
C ALA A 104 -15.96 -2.74 13.30
N GLU A 105 -16.00 -3.63 12.32
CA GLU A 105 -16.24 -5.06 12.50
C GLU A 105 -14.97 -5.87 12.69
N SER A 106 -13.79 -5.24 12.68
CA SER A 106 -12.50 -5.95 12.84
C SER A 106 -12.37 -6.55 14.24
N GLU A 107 -12.00 -7.83 14.27
CA GLU A 107 -11.67 -8.56 15.50
C GLU A 107 -10.16 -8.54 15.72
N SER A 108 -9.72 -8.04 16.86
CA SER A 108 -8.29 -7.78 17.14
C SER A 108 -7.40 -9.03 17.01
N GLN A 109 -7.90 -10.21 17.38
CA GLN A 109 -7.16 -11.46 17.26
C GLN A 109 -6.98 -11.86 15.79
N ALA A 110 -8.02 -11.75 14.98
CA ALA A 110 -7.99 -12.07 13.54
C ALA A 110 -7.03 -11.13 12.79
N GLU A 111 -7.05 -9.84 13.11
CA GLU A 111 -6.14 -8.86 12.53
C GLU A 111 -4.67 -9.13 12.90
N ALA A 112 -4.40 -9.55 14.14
CA ALA A 112 -3.06 -9.93 14.59
C ALA A 112 -2.53 -11.19 13.87
N GLU A 113 -3.40 -12.16 13.62
CA GLU A 113 -3.07 -13.36 12.83
C GLU A 113 -2.79 -13.00 11.36
N GLU A 114 -3.61 -12.16 10.74
CA GLU A 114 -3.40 -11.66 9.38
C GLU A 114 -2.05 -10.95 9.24
N LEU A 115 -1.67 -10.15 10.24
CA LEU A 115 -0.38 -9.47 10.28
C LEU A 115 0.78 -10.48 10.24
N SER A 116 0.67 -11.55 11.02
CA SER A 116 1.65 -12.64 11.05
C SER A 116 1.75 -13.33 9.69
N TRP A 117 0.64 -13.62 9.04
CA TRP A 117 0.64 -14.22 7.70
C TRP A 117 1.27 -13.32 6.63
N LYS A 118 1.10 -12.00 6.73
CA LYS A 118 1.73 -11.04 5.81
C LYS A 118 3.25 -10.96 5.96
N LEU A 119 3.77 -11.16 7.18
CA LEU A 119 5.22 -11.16 7.44
C LEU A 119 5.89 -12.49 7.12
N LEU A 120 5.19 -13.60 7.23
CA LEU A 120 5.75 -14.95 7.08
C LEU A 120 6.52 -15.17 5.76
N PRO A 121 6.03 -14.76 4.57
CA PRO A 121 6.79 -14.92 3.32
C PRO A 121 8.11 -14.16 3.32
N ILE A 122 8.14 -12.97 3.92
CA ILE A 122 9.35 -12.14 4.04
C ILE A 122 10.36 -12.83 4.96
N MET A 123 9.89 -13.33 6.09
CA MET A 123 10.73 -14.07 7.05
C MET A 123 11.34 -15.34 6.44
N LYS A 124 10.54 -16.09 5.66
CA LYS A 124 11.03 -17.28 4.95
C LYS A 124 12.07 -16.96 3.87
N ALA A 125 11.93 -15.83 3.19
CA ALA A 125 12.88 -15.41 2.16
C ALA A 125 14.25 -14.96 2.72
N MET A 126 14.34 -14.73 4.03
CA MET A 126 15.59 -14.35 4.71
C MET A 126 16.36 -15.56 5.31
N GLN A 127 15.79 -16.75 5.27
CA GLN A 127 16.42 -17.99 5.69
C GLN A 127 17.21 -18.64 4.56
#